data_aa4aba387ab40e2de74465d7aa39eb55
#
_entry.id   aa4aba387ab40e2de74465d7aa39eb55
#
_cell.length_a   1.000
_cell.length_b   1.000
_cell.length_c   1.000
_cell.angle_alpha   90.00
_cell.angle_beta   90.00
_cell.angle_gamma   90.00
#
_symmetry.space_group_name_H-M   'P 1'
#
loop_
_entity.id
_entity.type
_entity.pdbx_description
1 polymer ?
#
loop_
_entity_poly.entity_id
_entity_poly.type
_entity_poly.pdbx_seq_one_letter_code
_entity_poly.pdbx_strand_id
1 'polypeptide(L)'
;GSPRPIKEYLTDDKNGINWIKIGDADKDGKYINSTKEKISPSGINKSRMVHKGDFLLTNSMSFGRPYILNIDGCIHDGWLVISPIPKTYDPEFLYYLLSSGFAYSQFTEAASGGVVSNLNSDKVGNSLFPLPPQSEQKRIVSELEKLFKAIRLIDNNKLLIRHNIEQIRSKILELAISGKLVHQNTSDEPAIELLKRINPAYKPTDNRHYENVPDSWEICQLKDIFDITMGQSPAGNTINEKYGTEFHQGKINFTEKYLSESSQYTTTPSKTAAPECLLLCVRAPVGV
;
A
#
# COMPACT_ATOMS: atom_id res chain seq x y z
N GLY A 1 -0.21 -34.15 2.47
CA GLY A 1 0.65 -33.34 3.32
C GLY A 1 1.09 -34.06 4.58
N SER A 2 2.14 -33.59 5.21
CA SER A 2 2.61 -34.14 6.47
C SER A 2 1.83 -33.53 7.65
N PRO A 3 1.52 -34.28 8.70
CA PRO A 3 0.83 -33.75 9.86
C PRO A 3 1.67 -32.65 10.52
N ARG A 4 1.00 -31.67 11.11
CA ARG A 4 1.69 -30.61 11.89
C ARG A 4 2.24 -31.24 13.17
N PRO A 5 3.49 -30.91 13.55
CA PRO A 5 3.98 -31.32 14.86
C PRO A 5 3.15 -30.66 15.94
N ILE A 6 2.93 -31.38 17.02
CA ILE A 6 2.32 -30.86 18.23
C ILE A 6 3.34 -29.98 18.96
N LYS A 7 2.85 -29.08 19.81
CA LYS A 7 3.69 -28.08 20.52
C LYS A 7 4.88 -28.68 21.28
N GLU A 8 4.79 -29.93 21.68
CA GLU A 8 5.87 -30.66 22.39
C GLU A 8 7.16 -30.83 21.56
N TYR A 9 7.07 -30.70 20.22
CA TYR A 9 8.24 -30.79 19.35
C TYR A 9 8.88 -29.43 19.05
N LEU A 10 8.22 -28.32 19.37
CA LEU A 10 8.83 -26.99 19.22
C LEU A 10 9.98 -26.82 20.21
N THR A 11 11.07 -26.22 19.74
CA THR A 11 12.27 -26.02 20.54
C THR A 11 12.97 -24.72 20.20
N ASP A 12 13.57 -24.09 21.19
CA ASP A 12 14.46 -22.92 21.03
C ASP A 12 15.95 -23.35 20.90
N ASP A 13 16.24 -24.65 20.85
CA ASP A 13 17.60 -25.15 20.67
C ASP A 13 18.16 -24.67 19.32
N LYS A 14 19.37 -24.11 19.35
CA LYS A 14 20.09 -23.68 18.13
C LYS A 14 20.29 -24.81 17.12
N ASN A 15 20.43 -26.04 17.60
CA ASN A 15 20.58 -27.24 16.80
C ASN A 15 19.24 -27.87 16.37
N GLY A 16 18.11 -27.26 16.69
CA GLY A 16 16.79 -27.69 16.26
C GLY A 16 16.65 -27.60 14.74
N ILE A 17 15.77 -28.44 14.18
CA ILE A 17 15.45 -28.49 12.76
C ILE A 17 14.50 -27.33 12.40
N ASN A 18 14.75 -26.61 11.32
CA ASN A 18 13.87 -25.54 10.86
C ASN A 18 12.45 -26.05 10.63
N TRP A 19 11.46 -25.33 11.18
CA TRP A 19 10.04 -25.62 10.98
C TRP A 19 9.47 -24.58 10.00
N ILE A 20 9.28 -24.99 8.74
CA ILE A 20 8.96 -24.10 7.62
C ILE A 20 7.44 -23.94 7.52
N LYS A 21 6.95 -22.73 7.82
CA LYS A 21 5.53 -22.35 7.70
C LYS A 21 5.34 -21.36 6.54
N ILE A 22 4.10 -21.23 6.06
CA ILE A 22 3.75 -20.25 5.01
C ILE A 22 4.12 -18.82 5.44
N GLY A 23 4.02 -18.49 6.73
CA GLY A 23 4.40 -17.19 7.28
C GLY A 23 5.91 -16.89 7.33
N ASP A 24 6.77 -17.85 6.99
CA ASP A 24 8.22 -17.66 6.86
C ASP A 24 8.62 -17.27 5.43
N ALA A 25 7.70 -17.42 4.49
CA ALA A 25 7.90 -17.03 3.11
C ALA A 25 7.49 -15.57 2.90
N ASP A 26 8.40 -14.76 2.35
CA ASP A 26 8.09 -13.40 1.94
C ASP A 26 7.14 -13.39 0.74
N LYS A 27 6.08 -12.57 0.80
CA LYS A 27 5.10 -12.46 -0.29
C LYS A 27 5.71 -12.03 -1.62
N ASP A 28 6.77 -11.24 -1.60
CA ASP A 28 7.46 -10.75 -2.79
C ASP A 28 8.80 -11.45 -3.00
N GLY A 29 9.14 -12.40 -2.11
CA GLY A 29 10.37 -13.17 -2.14
C GLY A 29 10.30 -14.41 -3.04
N LYS A 30 11.46 -14.81 -3.53
CA LYS A 30 11.69 -16.04 -4.29
C LYS A 30 12.17 -17.19 -3.40
N TYR A 31 12.90 -16.87 -2.34
CA TYR A 31 13.60 -17.83 -1.50
C TYR A 31 13.09 -17.85 -0.07
N ILE A 32 13.10 -19.05 0.55
CA ILE A 32 12.95 -19.20 1.99
C ILE A 32 14.35 -19.40 2.58
N ASN A 33 14.83 -18.42 3.34
CA ASN A 33 16.19 -18.36 3.85
C ASN A 33 16.30 -18.68 5.35
N SER A 34 15.21 -18.56 6.10
CA SER A 34 15.18 -18.78 7.56
C SER A 34 13.76 -19.09 8.02
N THR A 35 13.63 -19.61 9.21
CA THR A 35 12.35 -19.87 9.89
C THR A 35 12.32 -19.21 11.25
N LYS A 36 11.12 -18.88 11.71
CA LYS A 36 10.90 -18.33 13.06
C LYS A 36 10.91 -19.41 14.14
N GLU A 37 10.57 -20.63 13.77
CA GLU A 37 10.43 -21.75 14.69
C GLU A 37 11.31 -22.92 14.28
N LYS A 38 11.66 -23.74 15.26
CA LYS A 38 12.37 -25.00 15.07
C LYS A 38 11.66 -26.14 15.80
N ILE A 39 11.94 -27.36 15.36
CA ILE A 39 11.48 -28.60 16.03
C ILE A 39 12.66 -29.41 16.49
N SER A 40 12.43 -30.21 17.53
CA SER A 40 13.38 -31.21 17.99
C SER A 40 13.55 -32.34 16.96
N PRO A 41 14.69 -33.03 16.92
CA PRO A 41 14.92 -34.16 16.00
C PRO A 41 13.85 -35.24 16.10
N SER A 42 13.24 -35.47 17.27
CA SER A 42 12.15 -36.43 17.47
C SER A 42 10.87 -36.06 16.70
N GLY A 43 10.69 -34.78 16.34
CA GLY A 43 9.55 -34.31 15.55
C GLY A 43 9.66 -34.61 14.04
N ILE A 44 10.85 -34.99 13.53
CA ILE A 44 11.07 -35.25 12.10
C ILE A 44 10.11 -36.30 11.57
N ASN A 45 9.94 -37.41 12.31
CA ASN A 45 9.06 -38.49 11.92
C ASN A 45 7.56 -38.15 11.92
N LYS A 46 7.20 -36.95 12.43
CA LYS A 46 5.83 -36.42 12.46
C LYS A 46 5.58 -35.38 11.39
N SER A 47 6.58 -35.08 10.57
CA SER A 47 6.52 -34.10 9.50
C SER A 47 7.25 -34.62 8.26
N ARG A 48 7.40 -33.79 7.25
CA ARG A 48 8.16 -34.12 6.04
C ARG A 48 9.44 -33.28 6.01
N MET A 49 10.58 -33.99 5.92
CA MET A 49 11.88 -33.35 5.68
C MET A 49 11.98 -32.85 4.24
N VAL A 50 12.54 -31.67 4.05
CA VAL A 50 12.84 -31.01 2.77
C VAL A 50 14.24 -30.44 2.81
N HIS A 51 14.84 -30.28 1.64
CA HIS A 51 16.23 -29.93 1.50
C HIS A 51 16.41 -28.62 0.71
N LYS A 52 17.54 -27.99 0.92
CA LYS A 52 17.97 -26.88 0.10
C LYS A 52 17.93 -27.26 -1.38
N GLY A 53 17.31 -26.40 -2.19
CA GLY A 53 17.07 -26.63 -3.63
C GLY A 53 15.72 -27.22 -3.96
N ASP A 54 14.98 -27.76 -2.99
CA ASP A 54 13.57 -28.12 -3.20
C ASP A 54 12.69 -26.88 -3.43
N PHE A 55 11.62 -27.06 -4.19
CA PHE A 55 10.59 -26.08 -4.36
C PHE A 55 9.42 -26.37 -3.43
N LEU A 56 8.93 -25.38 -2.75
CA LEU A 56 7.68 -25.43 -2.02
C LEU A 56 6.60 -24.68 -2.78
N LEU A 57 5.46 -25.32 -2.99
CA LEU A 57 4.28 -24.73 -3.59
C LEU A 57 3.17 -24.64 -2.55
N THR A 58 2.55 -23.47 -2.39
CA THR A 58 1.41 -23.33 -1.47
C THR A 58 0.20 -24.11 -1.99
N ASN A 59 -0.47 -24.90 -1.13
CA ASN A 59 -1.57 -25.74 -1.54
C ASN A 59 -2.97 -25.18 -1.25
N SER A 60 -3.06 -24.10 -0.44
CA SER A 60 -4.33 -23.50 -0.02
C SER A 60 -4.21 -21.99 0.15
N MET A 61 -5.33 -21.26 0.21
CA MET A 61 -5.45 -19.79 0.32
C MET A 61 -4.87 -19.04 -0.89
N SER A 62 -3.58 -18.78 -0.95
CA SER A 62 -2.85 -18.27 -2.13
C SER A 62 -2.13 -19.43 -2.83
N PHE A 63 -2.87 -20.45 -3.22
CA PHE A 63 -2.33 -21.69 -3.78
C PHE A 63 -1.54 -21.47 -5.08
N GLY A 64 -0.61 -22.40 -5.33
CA GLY A 64 0.18 -22.39 -6.56
C GLY A 64 1.36 -21.43 -6.56
N ARG A 65 1.68 -20.79 -5.42
CA ARG A 65 2.84 -19.90 -5.34
C ARG A 65 4.11 -20.69 -5.02
N PRO A 66 5.14 -20.61 -5.89
CA PRO A 66 6.41 -21.33 -5.70
C PRO A 66 7.39 -20.56 -4.84
N TYR A 67 8.19 -21.28 -4.09
CA TYR A 67 9.36 -20.79 -3.36
C TYR A 67 10.51 -21.77 -3.47
N ILE A 68 11.73 -21.29 -3.51
CA ILE A 68 12.95 -22.10 -3.52
C ILE A 68 13.52 -22.15 -2.11
N LEU A 69 13.85 -23.33 -1.63
CA LEU A 69 14.48 -23.49 -0.32
C LEU A 69 15.98 -23.21 -0.38
N ASN A 70 16.45 -22.31 0.48
CA ASN A 70 17.86 -22.09 0.77
C ASN A 70 18.32 -22.74 2.07
N ILE A 71 17.42 -23.45 2.75
CA ILE A 71 17.64 -24.13 4.03
C ILE A 71 17.06 -25.54 3.99
N ASP A 72 17.59 -26.42 4.82
CA ASP A 72 16.97 -27.69 5.15
C ASP A 72 15.97 -27.50 6.29
N GLY A 73 14.92 -28.30 6.33
CA GLY A 73 13.93 -28.22 7.39
C GLY A 73 12.76 -29.19 7.23
N CYS A 74 11.79 -29.08 8.10
CA CYS A 74 10.54 -29.80 8.02
C CYS A 74 9.38 -28.87 7.71
N ILE A 75 8.40 -29.38 6.97
CA ILE A 75 7.22 -28.61 6.54
C ILE A 75 5.93 -29.14 7.15
N HIS A 76 4.93 -28.26 7.22
CA HIS A 76 3.55 -28.65 7.53
C HIS A 76 2.73 -28.96 6.26
N ASP A 77 1.48 -29.38 6.47
CA ASP A 77 0.53 -29.81 5.43
C ASP A 77 0.03 -28.69 4.48
N GLY A 78 0.43 -27.45 4.70
CA GLY A 78 0.13 -26.32 3.80
C GLY A 78 1.03 -26.22 2.57
N TRP A 79 2.00 -27.14 2.42
CA TRP A 79 2.97 -27.14 1.35
C TRP A 79 2.90 -28.39 0.47
N LEU A 80 3.10 -28.20 -0.82
CA LEU A 80 3.53 -29.24 -1.75
C LEU A 80 5.03 -29.10 -2.02
N VAL A 81 5.72 -30.21 -2.13
CA VAL A 81 7.16 -30.25 -2.44
C VAL A 81 7.34 -30.68 -3.88
N ILE A 82 8.13 -29.93 -4.62
CA ILE A 82 8.62 -30.30 -5.95
C ILE A 82 10.14 -30.41 -5.83
N SER A 83 10.63 -31.65 -5.88
CA SER A 83 12.08 -31.93 -5.89
C SER A 83 12.51 -32.16 -7.33
N PRO A 84 13.27 -31.21 -7.95
CA PRO A 84 13.64 -31.33 -9.34
C PRO A 84 14.56 -32.54 -9.58
N ILE A 85 14.31 -33.26 -10.67
CA ILE A 85 15.25 -34.25 -11.15
C ILE A 85 16.52 -33.51 -11.61
N PRO A 86 17.70 -33.89 -11.12
CA PRO A 86 18.93 -33.17 -11.47
C PRO A 86 19.13 -32.99 -12.98
N LYS A 87 19.53 -31.81 -13.40
CA LYS A 87 19.82 -31.44 -14.79
C LYS A 87 18.61 -31.43 -15.74
N THR A 88 17.40 -31.38 -15.27
CA THR A 88 16.21 -31.20 -16.10
C THR A 88 15.81 -29.73 -16.22
N TYR A 89 15.64 -29.05 -15.12
CA TYR A 89 15.30 -27.64 -15.05
C TYR A 89 16.41 -26.83 -14.37
N ASP A 90 16.68 -25.66 -14.91
CA ASP A 90 17.37 -24.59 -14.17
C ASP A 90 16.43 -24.10 -13.05
N PRO A 91 16.89 -24.00 -11.78
CA PRO A 91 16.01 -23.62 -10.67
C PRO A 91 15.33 -22.28 -10.85
N GLU A 92 16.03 -21.29 -11.41
CA GLU A 92 15.46 -19.96 -11.66
C GLU A 92 14.41 -20.01 -12.78
N PHE A 93 14.66 -20.78 -13.83
CA PHE A 93 13.69 -20.98 -14.89
C PHE A 93 12.43 -21.67 -14.37
N LEU A 94 12.57 -22.72 -13.57
CA LEU A 94 11.44 -23.41 -12.95
C LEU A 94 10.64 -22.47 -12.04
N TYR A 95 11.30 -21.61 -11.27
CA TYR A 95 10.63 -20.60 -10.48
C TYR A 95 9.75 -19.69 -11.33
N TYR A 96 10.29 -19.10 -12.41
CA TYR A 96 9.52 -18.23 -13.29
C TYR A 96 8.39 -18.97 -14.00
N LEU A 97 8.63 -20.22 -14.42
CA LEU A 97 7.62 -21.05 -15.03
C LEU A 97 6.43 -21.29 -14.09
N LEU A 98 6.70 -21.70 -12.85
CA LEU A 98 5.67 -21.94 -11.83
C LEU A 98 5.01 -20.64 -11.33
N SER A 99 5.69 -19.51 -11.41
CA SER A 99 5.13 -18.18 -11.07
C SER A 99 4.29 -17.57 -12.20
N SER A 100 4.27 -18.18 -13.38
CA SER A 100 3.58 -17.64 -14.56
C SER A 100 2.06 -17.75 -14.47
N GLY A 101 1.36 -16.86 -15.18
CA GLY A 101 -0.10 -16.96 -15.34
C GLY A 101 -0.53 -18.27 -16.01
N PHE A 102 0.34 -18.85 -16.86
CA PHE A 102 0.13 -20.15 -17.47
C PHE A 102 0.08 -21.29 -16.43
N ALA A 103 1.03 -21.34 -15.50
CA ALA A 103 1.01 -22.31 -14.40
C ALA A 103 -0.18 -22.10 -13.48
N TYR A 104 -0.47 -20.86 -13.12
CA TYR A 104 -1.60 -20.49 -12.28
C TYR A 104 -2.94 -20.95 -12.87
N SER A 105 -3.15 -20.77 -14.19
CA SER A 105 -4.36 -21.20 -14.88
C SER A 105 -4.55 -22.72 -14.78
N GLN A 106 -3.50 -23.50 -15.04
CA GLN A 106 -3.57 -24.97 -14.93
C GLN A 106 -3.86 -25.43 -13.49
N PHE A 107 -3.21 -24.81 -12.51
CA PHE A 107 -3.45 -25.13 -11.10
C PHE A 107 -4.87 -24.77 -10.67
N THR A 108 -5.41 -23.65 -11.17
CA THR A 108 -6.79 -23.21 -10.88
C THR A 108 -7.81 -24.17 -11.49
N GLU A 109 -7.60 -24.57 -12.72
CA GLU A 109 -8.46 -25.55 -13.42
C GLU A 109 -8.42 -26.89 -12.70
N ALA A 110 -7.24 -27.38 -12.38
CA ALA A 110 -7.07 -28.63 -11.63
C ALA A 110 -7.68 -28.57 -10.21
N ALA A 111 -7.70 -27.41 -9.57
CA ALA A 111 -8.25 -27.24 -8.22
C ALA A 111 -9.79 -27.19 -8.20
N SER A 112 -10.45 -26.78 -9.30
CA SER A 112 -11.89 -26.44 -9.35
C SER A 112 -12.85 -27.64 -9.22
N GLY A 113 -12.39 -28.88 -9.14
CA GLY A 113 -13.24 -30.07 -9.08
C GLY A 113 -13.67 -30.52 -7.67
N GLY A 114 -13.55 -29.71 -6.60
CA GLY A 114 -13.87 -30.12 -5.24
C GLY A 114 -14.54 -29.04 -4.38
N VAL A 115 -15.11 -29.45 -3.24
CA VAL A 115 -15.78 -28.55 -2.26
C VAL A 115 -14.81 -27.50 -1.68
N VAL A 116 -13.50 -27.78 -1.68
CA VAL A 116 -12.42 -26.86 -1.29
C VAL A 116 -11.37 -26.86 -2.40
N SER A 117 -11.03 -25.69 -2.91
CA SER A 117 -9.97 -25.51 -3.92
C SER A 117 -8.61 -25.80 -3.28
N ASN A 118 -8.13 -27.04 -3.40
CA ASN A 118 -6.83 -27.48 -2.90
C ASN A 118 -6.03 -28.14 -4.01
N LEU A 119 -4.75 -27.79 -4.10
CA LEU A 119 -3.78 -28.53 -4.89
C LEU A 119 -3.28 -29.75 -4.12
N ASN A 120 -3.09 -30.85 -4.82
CA ASN A 120 -2.39 -32.04 -4.33
C ASN A 120 -1.32 -32.47 -5.33
N SER A 121 -0.50 -33.46 -4.94
CA SER A 121 0.60 -33.96 -5.76
C SER A 121 0.15 -34.46 -7.14
N ASP A 122 -0.99 -35.16 -7.21
CA ASP A 122 -1.49 -35.72 -8.48
C ASP A 122 -1.93 -34.61 -9.45
N LYS A 123 -2.65 -33.61 -8.94
CA LYS A 123 -3.09 -32.45 -9.73
C LYS A 123 -1.91 -31.65 -10.28
N VAL A 124 -0.90 -31.37 -9.46
CA VAL A 124 0.31 -30.67 -9.89
C VAL A 124 1.16 -31.54 -10.81
N GLY A 125 1.28 -32.84 -10.52
CA GLY A 125 2.06 -33.79 -11.31
C GLY A 125 1.52 -34.01 -12.72
N ASN A 126 0.21 -33.84 -12.92
CA ASN A 126 -0.44 -33.98 -14.23
C ASN A 126 -0.48 -32.65 -15.04
N SER A 127 0.02 -31.55 -14.50
CA SER A 127 0.10 -30.28 -15.23
C SER A 127 1.17 -30.35 -16.30
N LEU A 128 0.91 -29.71 -17.45
CA LEU A 128 1.77 -29.77 -18.63
C LEU A 128 2.61 -28.50 -18.73
N PHE A 129 3.93 -28.66 -18.78
CA PHE A 129 4.86 -27.53 -18.87
C PHE A 129 5.88 -27.71 -19.99
N PRO A 130 6.26 -26.61 -20.67
CA PRO A 130 7.33 -26.66 -21.68
C PRO A 130 8.69 -26.92 -21.00
N LEU A 131 9.52 -27.70 -21.68
CA LEU A 131 10.89 -27.97 -21.25
C LEU A 131 11.88 -27.54 -22.35
N PRO A 132 12.38 -26.30 -22.30
CA PRO A 132 13.43 -25.84 -23.22
C PRO A 132 14.76 -26.52 -22.93
N PRO A 133 15.72 -26.57 -23.91
CA PRO A 133 17.08 -26.97 -23.65
C PRO A 133 17.71 -26.16 -22.51
N GLN A 134 18.58 -26.77 -21.69
CA GLN A 134 19.15 -26.11 -20.52
C GLN A 134 19.87 -24.78 -20.82
N SER A 135 20.60 -24.72 -21.92
CA SER A 135 21.25 -23.48 -22.36
C SER A 135 20.26 -22.37 -22.69
N GLU A 136 19.07 -22.73 -23.19
CA GLU A 136 18.00 -21.79 -23.47
C GLU A 136 17.29 -21.34 -22.19
N GLN A 137 17.03 -22.25 -21.24
CA GLN A 137 16.49 -21.88 -19.92
C GLN A 137 17.34 -20.77 -19.27
N LYS A 138 18.67 -20.92 -19.28
CA LYS A 138 19.60 -19.91 -18.72
C LYS A 138 19.54 -18.58 -19.46
N ARG A 139 19.41 -18.60 -20.80
CA ARG A 139 19.25 -17.34 -21.58
C ARG A 139 17.93 -16.66 -21.26
N ILE A 140 16.84 -17.41 -21.15
CA ILE A 140 15.51 -16.90 -20.77
C ILE A 140 15.59 -16.24 -19.39
N VAL A 141 16.18 -16.92 -18.40
CA VAL A 141 16.36 -16.36 -17.05
C VAL A 141 17.14 -15.07 -17.08
N SER A 142 18.29 -15.06 -17.79
CA SER A 142 19.11 -13.86 -17.91
C SER A 142 18.34 -12.66 -18.48
N GLU A 143 17.50 -12.89 -19.48
CA GLU A 143 16.71 -11.83 -20.08
C GLU A 143 15.56 -11.37 -19.16
N LEU A 144 14.85 -12.31 -18.52
CA LEU A 144 13.82 -11.98 -17.53
C LEU A 144 14.37 -11.14 -16.38
N GLU A 145 15.54 -11.48 -15.84
CA GLU A 145 16.15 -10.72 -14.74
C GLU A 145 16.52 -9.28 -15.17
N LYS A 146 17.01 -9.09 -16.40
CA LYS A 146 17.26 -7.74 -16.94
C LYS A 146 15.98 -6.93 -17.05
N LEU A 147 14.92 -7.52 -17.62
CA LEU A 147 13.64 -6.84 -17.80
C LEU A 147 13.00 -6.50 -16.45
N PHE A 148 12.95 -7.42 -15.49
CA PHE A 148 12.41 -7.15 -14.16
C PHE A 148 13.24 -6.12 -13.39
N LYS A 149 14.58 -6.10 -13.57
CA LYS A 149 15.41 -5.04 -13.00
C LYS A 149 15.06 -3.67 -13.59
N ALA A 150 14.83 -3.59 -14.90
CA ALA A 150 14.41 -2.34 -15.54
C ALA A 150 13.03 -1.88 -15.06
N ILE A 151 12.06 -2.79 -14.90
CA ILE A 151 10.73 -2.49 -14.37
C ILE A 151 10.84 -1.94 -12.93
N ARG A 152 11.60 -2.61 -12.06
CA ARG A 152 11.83 -2.12 -10.68
C ARG A 152 12.46 -0.73 -10.64
N LEU A 153 13.39 -0.43 -11.55
CA LEU A 153 13.97 0.90 -11.65
C LEU A 153 12.94 1.97 -12.03
N ILE A 154 12.05 1.66 -12.97
CA ILE A 154 10.96 2.56 -13.38
C ILE A 154 10.02 2.82 -12.20
N ASP A 155 9.62 1.79 -11.47
CA ASP A 155 8.71 1.92 -10.34
C ASP A 155 9.33 2.75 -9.20
N ASN A 156 10.60 2.52 -8.88
CA ASN A 156 11.32 3.32 -7.91
C ASN A 156 11.43 4.79 -8.33
N ASN A 157 11.70 5.05 -9.61
CA ASN A 157 11.77 6.42 -10.13
C ASN A 157 10.41 7.13 -10.08
N LYS A 158 9.29 6.41 -10.31
CA LYS A 158 7.93 6.98 -10.15
C LYS A 158 7.66 7.43 -8.72
N LEU A 159 8.05 6.62 -7.72
CA LEU A 159 7.92 6.98 -6.31
C LEU A 159 8.76 8.20 -5.95
N LEU A 160 10.00 8.27 -6.43
CA LEU A 160 10.90 9.40 -6.22
C LEU A 160 10.34 10.68 -6.85
N ILE A 161 9.83 10.62 -8.07
CA ILE A 161 9.22 11.76 -8.77
C ILE A 161 8.01 12.28 -7.98
N ARG A 162 7.12 11.41 -7.50
CA ARG A 162 5.97 11.81 -6.67
C ARG A 162 6.43 12.54 -5.41
N HIS A 163 7.40 11.97 -4.70
CA HIS A 163 7.95 12.61 -3.50
C HIS A 163 8.56 13.99 -3.79
N ASN A 164 9.33 14.12 -4.87
CA ASN A 164 9.93 15.38 -5.27
C ASN A 164 8.87 16.43 -5.65
N ILE A 165 7.78 16.02 -6.32
CA ILE A 165 6.66 16.91 -6.65
C ILE A 165 6.03 17.49 -5.38
N GLU A 166 5.77 16.64 -4.35
CA GLU A 166 5.22 17.12 -3.07
C GLU A 166 6.17 18.09 -2.36
N GLN A 167 7.47 17.83 -2.38
CA GLN A 167 8.46 18.74 -1.82
C GLN A 167 8.50 20.09 -2.57
N ILE A 168 8.45 20.05 -3.91
CA ILE A 168 8.41 21.25 -4.73
C ILE A 168 7.14 22.06 -4.47
N ARG A 169 5.98 21.43 -4.41
CA ARG A 169 4.70 22.08 -4.07
C ARG A 169 4.79 22.79 -2.72
N SER A 170 5.28 22.09 -1.69
CA SER A 170 5.46 22.66 -0.34
C SER A 170 6.42 23.86 -0.38
N LYS A 171 7.52 23.76 -1.13
CA LYS A 171 8.49 24.86 -1.24
C LYS A 171 7.93 26.08 -1.98
N ILE A 172 7.15 25.87 -3.03
CA ILE A 172 6.47 26.94 -3.75
C ILE A 172 5.49 27.67 -2.82
N LEU A 173 4.69 26.93 -2.05
CA LEU A 173 3.76 27.51 -1.08
C LEU A 173 4.51 28.28 0.02
N GLU A 174 5.59 27.73 0.56
CA GLU A 174 6.45 28.43 1.54
C GLU A 174 6.97 29.77 0.99
N LEU A 175 7.48 29.77 -0.25
CA LEU A 175 7.93 31.00 -0.91
C LEU A 175 6.78 31.99 -1.13
N ALA A 176 5.59 31.50 -1.49
CA ALA A 176 4.42 32.35 -1.68
C ALA A 176 3.99 33.04 -0.38
N ILE A 177 3.80 32.27 0.71
CA ILE A 177 3.34 32.80 2.01
C ILE A 177 4.41 33.58 2.78
N SER A 178 5.68 33.53 2.35
CA SER A 178 6.77 34.36 2.88
C SER A 178 7.05 35.58 2.02
N GLY A 179 6.26 35.84 0.97
CA GLY A 179 6.42 36.99 0.07
C GLY A 179 7.65 36.93 -0.84
N LYS A 180 8.25 35.77 -1.01
CA LYS A 180 9.49 35.52 -1.79
C LYS A 180 9.24 34.99 -3.20
N LEU A 181 7.99 34.63 -3.52
CA LEU A 181 7.66 34.05 -4.82
C LEU A 181 7.61 35.06 -5.94
N VAL A 182 7.15 36.29 -5.63
CA VAL A 182 7.05 37.41 -6.58
C VAL A 182 7.77 38.63 -6.03
N HIS A 183 8.19 39.56 -6.91
CA HIS A 183 8.76 40.82 -6.49
C HIS A 183 7.72 41.70 -5.80
N GLN A 184 8.10 42.33 -4.70
CA GLN A 184 7.24 43.27 -4.01
C GLN A 184 7.16 44.57 -4.81
N ASN A 185 5.96 45.12 -4.97
CA ASN A 185 5.74 46.38 -5.64
C ASN A 185 5.48 47.48 -4.58
N THR A 186 6.37 48.47 -4.50
CA THR A 186 6.28 49.56 -3.53
C THR A 186 5.09 50.49 -3.73
N SER A 187 4.41 50.42 -4.88
CA SER A 187 3.17 51.17 -5.16
C SER A 187 1.89 50.45 -4.69
N ASP A 188 1.98 49.23 -4.25
CA ASP A 188 0.82 48.50 -3.71
C ASP A 188 0.43 49.08 -2.35
N GLU A 189 -0.89 49.13 -2.07
CA GLU A 189 -1.40 49.56 -0.77
C GLU A 189 -0.93 48.57 0.32
N PRO A 190 -0.30 49.06 1.41
CA PRO A 190 0.08 48.17 2.52
C PRO A 190 -1.13 47.50 3.14
N ALA A 191 -1.00 46.18 3.51
CA ALA A 191 -2.08 45.37 4.05
C ALA A 191 -2.71 45.94 5.33
N ILE A 192 -1.95 46.73 6.12
CA ILE A 192 -2.46 47.39 7.32
C ILE A 192 -3.54 48.43 7.00
N GLU A 193 -3.47 49.14 5.85
CA GLU A 193 -4.48 50.12 5.46
C GLU A 193 -5.77 49.42 5.01
N LEU A 194 -5.66 48.29 4.30
CA LEU A 194 -6.79 47.46 3.99
C LEU A 194 -7.49 46.94 5.27
N LEU A 195 -6.72 46.39 6.23
CA LEU A 195 -7.25 45.86 7.49
C LEU A 195 -7.97 46.94 8.31
N LYS A 196 -7.42 48.13 8.43
CA LYS A 196 -8.10 49.26 9.11
C LYS A 196 -9.41 49.69 8.42
N ARG A 197 -9.48 49.55 7.08
CA ARG A 197 -10.70 49.87 6.32
C ARG A 197 -11.83 48.86 6.54
N ILE A 198 -11.51 47.58 6.59
CA ILE A 198 -12.50 46.52 6.85
C ILE A 198 -12.83 46.37 8.35
N ASN A 199 -11.88 46.62 9.23
CA ASN A 199 -12.04 46.53 10.69
C ASN A 199 -11.36 47.72 11.36
N PRO A 200 -12.08 48.85 11.56
CA PRO A 200 -11.51 50.05 12.18
C PRO A 200 -10.94 49.84 13.59
N ALA A 201 -11.34 48.80 14.26
CA ALA A 201 -10.84 48.42 15.60
C ALA A 201 -9.61 47.49 15.53
N TYR A 202 -9.12 47.16 14.33
CA TYR A 202 -7.99 46.24 14.16
C TYR A 202 -6.75 46.80 14.89
N LYS A 203 -6.06 45.87 15.57
CA LYS A 203 -4.77 46.13 16.21
C LYS A 203 -3.76 45.08 15.72
N PRO A 204 -2.56 45.47 15.33
CA PRO A 204 -1.51 44.54 14.94
C PRO A 204 -1.30 43.43 15.98
N THR A 205 -1.15 42.22 15.51
CA THR A 205 -0.94 41.04 16.34
C THR A 205 0.55 40.76 16.50
N ASP A 206 0.98 40.32 17.67
CA ASP A 206 2.36 39.88 17.90
C ASP A 206 2.71 38.69 16.96
N ASN A 207 3.71 38.92 16.12
CA ASN A 207 4.17 37.92 15.14
C ASN A 207 5.17 36.97 15.76
N ARG A 208 4.69 35.83 16.33
CA ARG A 208 5.55 34.79 16.92
C ARG A 208 5.94 33.67 15.95
N HIS A 209 5.28 33.58 14.78
CA HIS A 209 5.42 32.44 13.87
C HIS A 209 5.98 32.78 12.50
N TYR A 210 5.98 34.07 12.12
CA TYR A 210 6.41 34.53 10.81
C TYR A 210 7.50 35.57 10.95
N GLU A 211 8.73 35.08 11.01
CA GLU A 211 9.91 35.98 10.91
C GLU A 211 10.14 36.32 9.43
N ASN A 212 10.33 37.58 9.12
CA ASN A 212 10.72 38.08 7.79
C ASN A 212 9.63 38.00 6.68
N VAL A 213 8.42 38.43 6.98
CA VAL A 213 7.46 38.79 5.92
C VAL A 213 7.81 40.19 5.35
N PRO A 214 7.42 40.53 4.09
CA PRO A 214 7.62 41.87 3.52
C PRO A 214 6.99 42.96 4.36
N ASP A 215 7.58 44.15 4.35
CA ASP A 215 7.11 45.31 5.15
C ASP A 215 5.69 45.78 4.77
N SER A 216 5.24 45.49 3.53
CA SER A 216 3.88 45.81 3.07
C SER A 216 2.83 44.81 3.55
N TRP A 217 3.24 43.70 4.13
CA TRP A 217 2.34 42.63 4.62
C TRP A 217 2.00 42.85 6.10
N GLU A 218 0.86 42.34 6.53
CA GLU A 218 0.43 42.38 7.93
C GLU A 218 0.02 40.97 8.39
N ILE A 219 0.38 40.62 9.60
CA ILE A 219 -0.03 39.34 10.22
C ILE A 219 -1.31 39.60 11.02
N CYS A 220 -2.40 38.95 10.64
CA CYS A 220 -3.70 39.07 11.28
C CYS A 220 -4.27 37.69 11.63
N GLN A 221 -5.25 37.69 12.52
CA GLN A 221 -6.01 36.46 12.81
C GLN A 221 -7.08 36.25 11.74
N LEU A 222 -7.39 34.98 11.42
CA LEU A 222 -8.41 34.69 10.42
C LEU A 222 -9.76 35.34 10.75
N LYS A 223 -10.14 35.45 12.03
CA LYS A 223 -11.35 36.14 12.47
C LYS A 223 -11.38 37.65 12.19
N ASP A 224 -10.23 38.28 11.92
CA ASP A 224 -10.17 39.70 11.60
C ASP A 224 -10.62 39.97 10.16
N ILE A 225 -10.60 38.96 9.30
CA ILE A 225 -10.91 39.05 7.87
C ILE A 225 -11.94 38.06 7.36
N PHE A 226 -12.35 37.08 8.19
CA PHE A 226 -13.32 36.05 7.84
C PHE A 226 -14.34 35.81 8.96
N ASP A 227 -15.58 35.57 8.57
CA ASP A 227 -16.58 34.98 9.45
C ASP A 227 -16.41 33.46 9.52
N ILE A 228 -16.13 32.95 10.71
CA ILE A 228 -15.85 31.53 10.91
C ILE A 228 -17.04 30.89 11.60
N THR A 229 -17.69 29.96 10.91
CA THR A 229 -18.87 29.26 11.41
C THR A 229 -18.68 27.75 11.42
N MET A 230 -18.95 27.11 12.55
CA MET A 230 -18.98 25.64 12.64
C MET A 230 -20.16 25.06 11.89
N GLY A 231 -19.92 24.02 11.09
CA GLY A 231 -20.98 23.23 10.48
C GLY A 231 -21.81 22.48 11.52
N GLN A 232 -23.05 22.17 11.18
CA GLN A 232 -23.97 21.42 12.00
C GLN A 232 -24.72 20.40 11.15
N SER A 233 -24.73 19.14 11.58
CA SER A 233 -25.52 18.10 10.89
C SER A 233 -27.00 18.35 11.07
N PRO A 234 -27.80 18.21 10.00
CA PRO A 234 -29.26 18.24 10.10
C PRO A 234 -29.78 17.01 10.85
N ALA A 235 -31.03 17.02 11.28
CA ALA A 235 -31.66 15.86 11.90
C ALA A 235 -31.75 14.69 10.90
N GLY A 236 -31.38 13.48 11.32
CA GLY A 236 -31.24 12.32 10.43
C GLY A 236 -32.52 11.98 9.65
N ASN A 237 -33.71 12.24 10.21
CA ASN A 237 -35.00 12.04 9.54
C ASN A 237 -35.30 13.07 8.43
N THR A 238 -34.49 14.11 8.28
CA THR A 238 -34.63 15.12 7.22
C THR A 238 -33.66 14.90 6.07
N ILE A 239 -32.79 13.91 6.18
CA ILE A 239 -31.82 13.57 5.14
C ILE A 239 -32.44 12.59 4.15
N ASN A 240 -32.26 12.86 2.84
CA ASN A 240 -32.74 12.02 1.75
C ASN A 240 -31.78 12.09 0.55
N GLU A 241 -32.02 11.25 -0.48
CA GLU A 241 -31.16 11.14 -1.67
C GLU A 241 -31.77 11.84 -2.91
N LYS A 242 -32.83 12.65 -2.78
CA LYS A 242 -33.58 13.10 -3.94
C LYS A 242 -33.74 14.60 -4.08
N TYR A 243 -33.97 15.34 -2.99
CA TYR A 243 -34.31 16.76 -3.07
C TYR A 243 -34.00 17.53 -1.78
N GLY A 244 -33.81 18.83 -1.93
CA GLY A 244 -33.54 19.74 -0.84
C GLY A 244 -32.19 20.46 -1.04
N THR A 245 -31.59 20.92 0.05
CA THR A 245 -30.27 21.52 0.07
C THR A 245 -29.23 20.40 0.17
N GLU A 246 -28.18 20.44 -0.62
CA GLU A 246 -27.08 19.47 -0.55
C GLU A 246 -26.48 19.40 0.85
N PHE A 247 -26.30 18.19 1.33
CA PHE A 247 -25.68 17.90 2.62
C PHE A 247 -24.32 17.24 2.42
N HIS A 248 -23.26 17.92 2.80
CA HIS A 248 -21.89 17.42 2.72
C HIS A 248 -21.41 16.98 4.10
N GLN A 249 -21.15 15.69 4.25
CA GLN A 249 -20.66 15.10 5.49
C GLN A 249 -19.18 14.76 5.41
N GLY A 250 -18.39 15.33 6.31
CA GLY A 250 -16.95 15.11 6.32
C GLY A 250 -16.30 15.54 5.01
N LYS A 251 -15.40 14.71 4.48
CA LYS A 251 -14.64 15.01 3.25
C LYS A 251 -15.03 14.13 2.05
N ILE A 252 -16.15 13.43 2.09
CA ILE A 252 -16.54 12.45 1.06
C ILE A 252 -16.59 13.12 -0.33
N ASN A 253 -17.10 14.34 -0.38
CA ASN A 253 -17.28 15.10 -1.61
C ASN A 253 -16.13 16.11 -1.88
N PHE A 254 -15.03 16.06 -1.12
CA PHE A 254 -13.88 16.92 -1.37
C PHE A 254 -13.09 16.40 -2.58
N THR A 255 -12.86 17.29 -3.55
CA THR A 255 -11.92 17.06 -4.64
C THR A 255 -10.61 17.81 -4.36
N GLU A 256 -9.76 17.97 -5.36
CA GLU A 256 -8.47 18.70 -5.18
C GLU A 256 -8.67 20.15 -4.73
N LYS A 257 -9.75 20.83 -5.17
CA LYS A 257 -10.00 22.25 -4.87
C LYS A 257 -11.47 22.58 -4.57
N TYR A 258 -12.40 21.88 -5.19
CA TYR A 258 -13.83 22.16 -5.10
C TYR A 258 -14.57 20.97 -4.53
N LEU A 259 -15.77 21.20 -4.03
CA LEU A 259 -16.70 20.09 -3.71
C LEU A 259 -17.27 19.50 -4.99
N SER A 260 -17.40 18.19 -5.03
CA SER A 260 -18.28 17.50 -5.98
C SER A 260 -19.72 17.50 -5.46
N GLU A 261 -20.68 17.23 -6.33
CA GLU A 261 -22.07 17.06 -5.94
C GLU A 261 -22.22 16.01 -4.84
N SER A 262 -23.16 16.28 -3.91
CA SER A 262 -23.52 15.34 -2.86
C SER A 262 -24.63 14.41 -3.34
N SER A 263 -24.58 13.15 -2.93
CA SER A 263 -25.70 12.22 -3.05
C SER A 263 -26.73 12.37 -1.91
N GLN A 264 -26.50 13.28 -0.97
CA GLN A 264 -27.36 13.51 0.18
C GLN A 264 -27.88 14.94 0.21
N TYR A 265 -29.17 15.07 0.53
CA TYR A 265 -29.87 16.34 0.63
C TYR A 265 -30.64 16.42 1.95
N THR A 266 -30.90 17.64 2.42
CA THR A 266 -31.76 17.86 3.58
C THR A 266 -32.88 18.84 3.25
N THR A 267 -34.08 18.57 3.78
CA THR A 267 -35.25 19.47 3.63
C THR A 267 -35.27 20.58 4.67
N THR A 268 -34.47 20.43 5.74
CA THR A 268 -34.40 21.43 6.83
C THR A 268 -32.94 21.67 7.21
N PRO A 269 -32.17 22.45 6.40
CA PRO A 269 -30.81 22.79 6.73
C PRO A 269 -30.77 23.65 8.00
N SER A 270 -29.92 23.28 8.95
CA SER A 270 -29.71 24.07 10.17
C SER A 270 -28.72 25.23 9.94
N LYS A 271 -27.74 25.03 9.08
CA LYS A 271 -26.78 26.03 8.62
C LYS A 271 -26.42 25.77 7.16
N THR A 272 -26.31 26.84 6.40
CA THR A 272 -25.93 26.77 5.00
C THR A 272 -24.65 27.57 4.77
N ALA A 273 -23.85 27.12 3.81
CA ALA A 273 -22.69 27.84 3.31
C ALA A 273 -23.02 28.41 1.92
N ALA A 274 -22.57 29.62 1.64
CA ALA A 274 -22.66 30.21 0.31
C ALA A 274 -21.65 29.54 -0.65
N PRO A 275 -21.86 29.57 -1.98
CA PRO A 275 -20.96 28.94 -2.95
C PRO A 275 -19.51 29.43 -2.89
N GLU A 276 -19.27 30.64 -2.36
CA GLU A 276 -17.96 31.27 -2.25
C GLU A 276 -17.23 30.98 -0.93
N CYS A 277 -17.86 30.19 -0.02
CA CYS A 277 -17.24 29.84 1.26
C CYS A 277 -16.15 28.79 1.12
N LEU A 278 -15.10 28.92 1.94
CA LEU A 278 -14.10 27.88 2.15
C LEU A 278 -14.58 26.90 3.23
N LEU A 279 -14.55 25.61 2.92
CA LEU A 279 -14.87 24.56 3.87
C LEU A 279 -13.58 23.90 4.36
N LEU A 280 -13.41 23.82 5.68
CA LEU A 280 -12.30 23.16 6.31
C LEU A 280 -12.77 21.94 7.10
N CYS A 281 -12.16 20.80 6.88
CA CYS A 281 -12.42 19.61 7.69
C CYS A 281 -11.77 19.77 9.07
N VAL A 282 -12.59 19.76 10.14
CA VAL A 282 -12.12 19.91 11.53
C VAL A 282 -12.02 18.59 12.29
N ARG A 283 -12.38 17.47 11.66
CA ARG A 283 -12.18 16.12 12.20
C ARG A 283 -11.10 15.40 11.38
N ALA A 284 -10.45 14.42 11.99
CA ALA A 284 -9.32 13.73 11.38
C ALA A 284 -9.62 13.16 9.97
N PRO A 285 -8.75 13.39 8.98
CA PRO A 285 -7.58 14.28 9.01
C PRO A 285 -7.98 15.76 8.97
N VAL A 286 -7.41 16.56 9.88
CA VAL A 286 -7.72 17.99 10.03
C VAL A 286 -7.01 18.80 8.95
N GLY A 287 -7.66 19.90 8.49
CA GLY A 287 -7.04 20.84 7.57
C GLY A 287 -7.08 20.45 6.10
N VAL A 288 -8.01 19.60 5.72
CA VAL A 288 -8.29 19.25 4.31
C VAL A 288 -9.48 20.07 3.82
#